data_e2c3c13589d2a3df84aefd3730dc9fe9
#
_entry.id   e2c3c13589d2a3df84aefd3730dc9fe9
#
_cell.length_a   1.000
_cell.length_b   1.000
_cell.length_c   1.000
_cell.angle_alpha   90.00
_cell.angle_beta   90.00
_cell.angle_gamma   90.00
#
_symmetry.space_group_name_H-M   'P 1'
#
loop_
_entity.id
_entity.type
_entity.pdbx_description
1 polymer ?
#
loop_
_entity_poly.entity_id
_entity_poly.type
_entity_poly.pdbx_seq_one_letter_code
_entity_poly.pdbx_strand_id
1 'polypeptide(L)'
;MATSPEHISMALFCDFENVALGVRDANYDKFDIKRVLERLLLKGSIVVKKSYCDWERYKGFKSTMHEANFELIEIPHVRQSGKNSADIRLVVDALDLCYTKSHVNTFVIISGDSDFSPLVSKLRENAKHVIGVGVKNSTSDLLIANCDEFIFYDDLVRESERVAARREARNPRDGQP
;
A
#
# COMPACT_ATOMS: atom_id res chain seq x y z
N MET A 1 -19.59 28.05 -9.39
CA MET A 1 -19.27 27.87 -7.97
C MET A 1 -17.95 27.15 -7.82
N ALA A 2 -17.02 27.80 -7.17
CA ALA A 2 -15.78 27.13 -6.85
C ALA A 2 -16.08 26.02 -5.83
N THR A 3 -15.99 24.78 -6.26
CA THR A 3 -16.00 23.65 -5.33
C THR A 3 -14.70 23.70 -4.57
N SER A 4 -14.77 23.81 -3.25
CA SER A 4 -13.60 23.55 -2.41
C SER A 4 -13.02 22.20 -2.82
N PRO A 5 -11.69 22.04 -2.86
CA PRO A 5 -11.10 20.74 -3.15
C PRO A 5 -11.70 19.71 -2.19
N GLU A 6 -12.29 18.66 -2.77
CA GLU A 6 -12.86 17.61 -1.96
C GLU A 6 -11.78 17.07 -1.03
N HIS A 7 -12.11 16.92 0.25
CA HIS A 7 -11.21 16.32 1.21
C HIS A 7 -10.94 14.87 0.80
N ILE A 8 -9.68 14.51 0.59
CA ILE A 8 -9.30 13.16 0.23
C ILE A 8 -9.40 12.26 1.47
N SER A 9 -10.27 11.26 1.37
CA SER A 9 -10.48 10.26 2.41
C SER A 9 -10.13 8.89 1.83
N MET A 10 -9.06 8.28 2.36
CA MET A 10 -8.45 7.09 1.76
C MET A 10 -8.73 5.82 2.55
N ALA A 11 -8.96 4.72 1.80
CA ALA A 11 -8.96 3.37 2.34
C ALA A 11 -7.78 2.61 1.72
N LEU A 12 -6.98 1.97 2.57
CA LEU A 12 -5.78 1.23 2.18
C LEU A 12 -6.02 -0.28 2.27
N PHE A 13 -5.68 -0.98 1.20
CA PHE A 13 -5.76 -2.44 1.11
C PHE A 13 -4.39 -2.99 0.71
N CYS A 14 -3.76 -3.69 1.62
CA CYS A 14 -2.38 -4.17 1.43
C CYS A 14 -2.36 -5.68 1.20
N ASP A 15 -1.90 -6.07 0.02
CA ASP A 15 -1.51 -7.45 -0.30
C ASP A 15 -0.09 -7.65 0.22
N PHE A 16 0.03 -7.99 1.49
CA PHE A 16 1.29 -7.91 2.21
C PHE A 16 2.37 -8.83 1.65
N GLU A 17 2.04 -10.07 1.37
CA GLU A 17 3.03 -11.02 0.84
C GLU A 17 3.65 -10.54 -0.46
N ASN A 18 2.83 -10.04 -1.38
CA ASN A 18 3.30 -9.54 -2.67
C ASN A 18 4.33 -8.42 -2.49
N VAL A 19 4.03 -7.46 -1.64
CA VAL A 19 4.92 -6.31 -1.40
C VAL A 19 6.17 -6.70 -0.64
N ALA A 20 6.03 -7.54 0.39
CA ALA A 20 7.16 -8.02 1.17
C ALA A 20 8.16 -8.81 0.31
N LEU A 21 7.66 -9.67 -0.58
CA LEU A 21 8.49 -10.42 -1.51
C LEU A 21 9.14 -9.49 -2.55
N GLY A 22 8.42 -8.50 -3.04
CA GLY A 22 8.95 -7.52 -3.98
C GLY A 22 10.10 -6.71 -3.38
N VAL A 23 9.96 -6.28 -2.14
CA VAL A 23 11.01 -5.55 -1.41
C VAL A 23 12.24 -6.44 -1.21
N ARG A 24 12.02 -7.69 -0.82
CA ARG A 24 13.11 -8.66 -0.67
C ARG A 24 13.87 -8.89 -1.98
N ASP A 25 13.14 -9.11 -3.06
CA ASP A 25 13.73 -9.40 -4.38
C ASP A 25 14.46 -8.20 -4.97
N ALA A 26 14.10 -6.99 -4.57
CA ALA A 26 14.78 -5.76 -4.95
C ALA A 26 16.00 -5.45 -4.07
N ASN A 27 16.31 -6.31 -3.10
CA ASN A 27 17.41 -6.15 -2.16
C ASN A 27 17.33 -4.90 -1.28
N TYR A 28 16.12 -4.44 -1.01
CA TYR A 28 15.89 -3.41 -0.01
C TYR A 28 15.79 -4.03 1.38
N ASP A 29 15.96 -3.20 2.41
CA ASP A 29 15.67 -3.60 3.77
C ASP A 29 14.18 -3.98 3.89
N LYS A 30 13.79 -4.56 5.01
CA LYS A 30 12.42 -4.97 5.28
C LYS A 30 11.42 -3.90 4.85
N PHE A 31 10.31 -4.34 4.29
CA PHE A 31 9.20 -3.45 3.95
C PHE A 31 8.81 -2.60 5.16
N ASP A 32 8.81 -1.29 4.95
CA ASP A 32 8.47 -0.32 5.99
C ASP A 32 7.18 0.42 5.60
N ILE A 33 6.09 0.04 6.23
CA ILE A 33 4.78 0.64 5.96
C ILE A 33 4.74 2.14 6.31
N LYS A 34 5.57 2.59 7.24
CA LYS A 34 5.62 3.99 7.64
C LYS A 34 5.98 4.91 6.48
N ARG A 35 6.88 4.46 5.60
CA ARG A 35 7.25 5.22 4.40
C ARG A 35 6.06 5.46 3.49
N VAL A 36 5.25 4.44 3.32
CA VAL A 36 4.02 4.52 2.51
C VAL A 36 3.01 5.47 3.16
N LEU A 37 2.78 5.31 4.46
CA LEU A 37 1.82 6.15 5.20
C LEU A 37 2.22 7.62 5.19
N GLU A 38 3.49 7.93 5.38
CA GLU A 38 3.99 9.31 5.35
C GLU A 38 3.70 9.97 4.00
N ARG A 39 3.93 9.24 2.89
CA ARG A 39 3.64 9.77 1.55
C ARG A 39 2.15 9.99 1.35
N LEU A 40 1.32 9.05 1.76
CA LEU A 40 -0.14 9.13 1.59
C LEU A 40 -0.75 10.24 2.45
N LEU A 41 -0.24 10.44 3.66
CA LEU A 41 -0.74 11.50 4.56
C LEU A 41 -0.55 12.91 4.00
N LEU A 42 0.38 13.10 3.07
CA LEU A 42 0.53 14.37 2.36
C LEU A 42 -0.66 14.65 1.43
N LYS A 43 -1.42 13.64 1.06
CA LYS A 43 -2.56 13.76 0.13
C LYS A 43 -3.88 13.98 0.85
N GLY A 44 -4.06 13.41 2.02
CA GLY A 44 -5.33 13.50 2.75
C GLY A 44 -5.38 12.57 3.95
N SER A 45 -6.58 12.29 4.43
CA SER A 45 -6.81 11.44 5.60
C SER A 45 -6.89 9.97 5.21
N ILE A 46 -6.38 9.11 6.08
CA ILE A 46 -6.48 7.66 5.93
C ILE A 46 -7.49 7.18 6.97
N VAL A 47 -8.60 6.59 6.51
CA VAL A 47 -9.70 6.20 7.39
C VAL A 47 -9.87 4.69 7.54
N VAL A 48 -9.34 3.90 6.61
CA VAL A 48 -9.37 2.43 6.65
C VAL A 48 -8.00 1.90 6.27
N LYS A 49 -7.49 0.94 7.04
CA LYS A 49 -6.21 0.27 6.75
C LYS A 49 -6.36 -1.22 7.01
N LYS A 50 -6.31 -2.02 5.96
CA LYS A 50 -6.44 -3.48 6.03
C LYS A 50 -5.27 -4.15 5.32
N SER A 51 -4.73 -5.20 5.94
CA SER A 51 -3.59 -5.94 5.40
C SER A 51 -3.85 -7.45 5.44
N TYR A 52 -3.60 -8.11 4.34
CA TYR A 52 -4.00 -9.51 4.07
C TYR A 52 -2.80 -10.39 3.82
N CYS A 53 -2.61 -11.41 4.63
CA CYS A 53 -1.67 -12.50 4.35
C CYS A 53 -1.83 -13.61 5.39
N ASP A 54 -1.02 -14.66 5.25
CA ASP A 54 -0.82 -15.63 6.32
C ASP A 54 0.17 -15.03 7.33
N TRP A 55 -0.33 -14.45 8.41
CA TRP A 55 0.48 -13.74 9.40
C TRP A 55 1.39 -14.66 10.22
N GLU A 56 1.14 -15.97 10.21
CA GLU A 56 2.07 -16.93 10.80
C GLU A 56 3.41 -16.95 10.06
N ARG A 57 3.37 -16.76 8.74
CA ARG A 57 4.58 -16.70 7.91
C ARG A 57 5.31 -15.35 8.01
N TYR A 58 4.61 -14.32 8.46
CA TYR A 58 5.14 -12.95 8.53
C TYR A 58 5.06 -12.37 9.93
N LYS A 59 5.28 -13.20 10.95
CA LYS A 59 5.20 -12.81 12.38
C LYS A 59 6.02 -11.56 12.70
N GLY A 60 7.19 -11.43 12.10
CA GLY A 60 8.09 -10.31 12.35
C GLY A 60 7.53 -8.95 11.94
N PHE A 61 6.48 -8.92 11.14
CA PHE A 61 5.84 -7.67 10.68
C PHE A 61 4.58 -7.31 11.45
N LYS A 62 4.04 -8.22 12.25
CA LYS A 62 2.79 -7.98 12.99
C LYS A 62 2.85 -6.73 13.85
N SER A 63 3.91 -6.59 14.64
CA SER A 63 4.07 -5.46 15.55
C SER A 63 4.06 -4.12 14.81
N THR A 64 4.85 -4.01 13.75
CA THR A 64 4.94 -2.80 12.95
C THR A 64 3.61 -2.42 12.31
N MET A 65 2.90 -3.42 11.77
CA MET A 65 1.61 -3.19 11.14
C MET A 65 0.54 -2.82 12.18
N HIS A 66 0.57 -3.43 13.36
CA HIS A 66 -0.31 -3.07 14.47
C HIS A 66 -0.07 -1.63 14.95
N GLU A 67 1.18 -1.25 15.11
CA GLU A 67 1.56 0.12 15.50
C GLU A 67 1.07 1.14 14.48
N ALA A 68 1.01 0.76 13.21
CA ALA A 68 0.48 1.59 12.13
C ALA A 68 -1.05 1.55 12.05
N ASN A 69 -1.71 0.87 12.98
CA ASN A 69 -3.17 0.73 13.05
C ASN A 69 -3.80 0.02 11.86
N PHE A 70 -3.10 -0.97 11.31
CA PHE A 70 -3.68 -1.86 10.30
C PHE A 70 -4.50 -2.96 10.96
N GLU A 71 -5.66 -3.22 10.38
CA GLU A 71 -6.41 -4.43 10.67
C GLU A 71 -5.72 -5.57 9.92
N LEU A 72 -5.25 -6.59 10.67
CA LEU A 72 -4.56 -7.74 10.09
C LEU A 72 -5.57 -8.84 9.83
N ILE A 73 -5.80 -9.12 8.56
CA ILE A 73 -6.76 -10.14 8.15
C ILE A 73 -5.99 -11.40 7.82
N GLU A 74 -6.30 -12.47 8.57
CA GLU A 74 -5.64 -13.74 8.42
C GLU A 74 -6.15 -14.50 7.21
N ILE A 75 -5.25 -14.86 6.31
CA ILE A 75 -5.55 -15.70 5.16
C ILE A 75 -4.70 -16.96 5.28
N PRO A 76 -5.26 -18.08 5.76
CA PRO A 76 -4.51 -19.31 5.93
C PRO A 76 -3.93 -19.81 4.61
N HIS A 77 -2.68 -20.25 4.66
CA HIS A 77 -2.08 -20.88 3.50
C HIS A 77 -2.59 -22.32 3.35
N VAL A 78 -3.57 -22.52 2.47
CA VAL A 78 -4.15 -23.81 2.21
C VAL A 78 -3.59 -24.35 0.90
N ARG A 79 -2.93 -25.51 0.96
CA ARG A 79 -2.25 -26.12 -0.19
C ARG A 79 -3.16 -26.40 -1.40
N GLN A 80 -4.44 -26.57 -1.19
CA GLN A 80 -5.36 -27.08 -2.24
C GLN A 80 -6.30 -26.07 -2.86
N SER A 81 -6.49 -24.91 -2.31
CA SER A 81 -7.58 -24.08 -2.78
C SER A 81 -7.26 -22.61 -2.86
N GLY A 82 -6.07 -22.21 -3.01
CA GLY A 82 -6.17 -20.86 -2.91
C GLY A 82 -4.96 -20.03 -3.04
N LYS A 83 -4.27 -20.20 -4.16
CA LYS A 83 -3.28 -19.21 -4.57
C LYS A 83 -3.82 -17.78 -4.50
N ASN A 84 -5.17 -17.59 -4.53
CA ASN A 84 -5.78 -16.27 -4.65
C ASN A 84 -6.75 -15.94 -3.51
N SER A 85 -6.70 -16.64 -2.37
CA SER A 85 -7.62 -16.38 -1.26
C SER A 85 -7.46 -14.98 -0.68
N ALA A 86 -6.23 -14.50 -0.54
CA ALA A 86 -5.95 -13.15 -0.06
C ALA A 86 -6.48 -12.11 -1.06
N ASP A 87 -6.23 -12.32 -2.35
CA ASP A 87 -6.67 -11.43 -3.41
C ASP A 87 -8.20 -11.33 -3.46
N ILE A 88 -8.88 -12.47 -3.37
CA ILE A 88 -10.34 -12.52 -3.37
C ILE A 88 -10.91 -11.76 -2.16
N ARG A 89 -10.38 -11.99 -0.98
CA ARG A 89 -10.84 -11.32 0.23
C ARG A 89 -10.62 -9.81 0.15
N LEU A 90 -9.47 -9.39 -0.35
CA LEU A 90 -9.16 -7.97 -0.54
C LEU A 90 -10.15 -7.33 -1.51
N VAL A 91 -10.41 -7.99 -2.64
CA VAL A 91 -11.36 -7.49 -3.65
C VAL A 91 -12.76 -7.34 -3.07
N VAL A 92 -13.24 -8.35 -2.34
CA VAL A 92 -14.56 -8.31 -1.71
C VAL A 92 -14.66 -7.16 -0.72
N ASP A 93 -13.67 -7.02 0.15
CA ASP A 93 -13.66 -5.95 1.16
C ASP A 93 -13.61 -4.56 0.52
N ALA A 94 -12.81 -4.39 -0.52
CA ALA A 94 -12.69 -3.11 -1.23
C ALA A 94 -14.00 -2.73 -1.92
N LEU A 95 -14.64 -3.68 -2.60
CA LEU A 95 -15.92 -3.42 -3.26
C LEU A 95 -17.03 -3.16 -2.27
N ASP A 96 -17.07 -3.91 -1.17
CA ASP A 96 -18.04 -3.67 -0.10
C ASP A 96 -17.92 -2.24 0.42
N LEU A 97 -16.72 -1.81 0.72
CA LEU A 97 -16.46 -0.45 1.19
C LEU A 97 -16.86 0.59 0.14
N CYS A 98 -16.54 0.33 -1.12
CA CYS A 98 -16.88 1.21 -2.24
C CYS A 98 -18.38 1.49 -2.31
N TYR A 99 -19.21 0.46 -2.12
CA TYR A 99 -20.67 0.58 -2.23
C TYR A 99 -21.33 1.04 -0.93
N THR A 100 -20.71 0.84 0.23
CA THR A 100 -21.35 1.15 1.52
C THR A 100 -20.85 2.42 2.18
N LYS A 101 -19.66 2.92 1.83
CA LYS A 101 -19.05 4.09 2.46
C LYS A 101 -18.77 5.18 1.43
N SER A 102 -19.80 5.95 1.12
CA SER A 102 -19.72 7.01 0.10
C SER A 102 -18.68 8.10 0.42
N HIS A 103 -18.39 8.30 1.69
CA HIS A 103 -17.40 9.31 2.12
C HIS A 103 -15.96 8.93 1.79
N VAL A 104 -15.69 7.66 1.51
CA VAL A 104 -14.37 7.22 1.07
C VAL A 104 -14.29 7.43 -0.44
N ASN A 105 -13.44 8.34 -0.87
CA ASN A 105 -13.33 8.71 -2.28
C ASN A 105 -12.04 8.21 -2.95
N THR A 106 -11.07 7.72 -2.18
CA THR A 106 -9.78 7.30 -2.69
C THR A 106 -9.43 5.91 -2.14
N PHE A 107 -9.07 5.00 -3.04
CA PHE A 107 -8.69 3.64 -2.70
C PHE A 107 -7.23 3.43 -3.03
N VAL A 108 -6.47 2.93 -2.07
CA VAL A 108 -5.04 2.66 -2.25
C VAL A 108 -4.84 1.14 -2.24
N ILE A 109 -4.35 0.62 -3.34
CA ILE A 109 -4.05 -0.81 -3.49
C ILE A 109 -2.53 -0.98 -3.40
N ILE A 110 -2.09 -1.62 -2.34
CA ILE A 110 -0.65 -1.85 -2.10
C ILE A 110 -0.31 -3.25 -2.57
N SER A 111 0.02 -3.38 -3.84
CA SER A 111 0.37 -4.62 -4.51
C SER A 111 0.86 -4.32 -5.93
N GLY A 112 1.65 -5.22 -6.50
CA GLY A 112 2.08 -5.15 -7.90
C GLY A 112 1.36 -6.15 -8.80
N ASP A 113 0.38 -6.88 -8.27
CA ASP A 113 -0.28 -7.99 -8.98
C ASP A 113 -1.34 -7.51 -9.96
N SER A 114 -1.20 -7.92 -11.22
CA SER A 114 -2.16 -7.60 -12.29
C SER A 114 -3.57 -8.14 -12.04
N ASP A 115 -3.72 -9.13 -11.16
CA ASP A 115 -5.02 -9.69 -10.81
C ASP A 115 -5.94 -8.64 -10.16
N PHE A 116 -5.38 -7.53 -9.65
CA PHE A 116 -6.17 -6.42 -9.10
C PHE A 116 -6.63 -5.43 -10.16
N SER A 117 -6.20 -5.57 -11.41
CA SER A 117 -6.62 -4.63 -12.47
C SER A 117 -8.14 -4.54 -12.64
N PRO A 118 -8.91 -5.65 -12.58
CA PRO A 118 -10.37 -5.57 -12.63
C PRO A 118 -10.97 -4.80 -11.45
N LEU A 119 -10.40 -4.94 -10.25
CA LEU A 119 -10.84 -4.18 -9.09
C LEU A 119 -10.63 -2.69 -9.31
N VAL A 120 -9.45 -2.29 -9.79
CA VAL A 120 -9.11 -0.90 -10.06
C VAL A 120 -10.10 -0.31 -11.05
N SER A 121 -10.38 -1.02 -12.15
CA SER A 121 -11.37 -0.59 -13.14
C SER A 121 -12.75 -0.39 -12.54
N LYS A 122 -13.17 -1.31 -11.67
CA LYS A 122 -14.49 -1.24 -11.03
C LYS A 122 -14.60 -0.06 -10.06
N LEU A 123 -13.55 0.21 -9.31
CA LEU A 123 -13.50 1.35 -8.41
C LEU A 123 -13.58 2.67 -9.18
N ARG A 124 -12.85 2.78 -10.29
CA ARG A 124 -12.86 3.97 -11.13
C ARG A 124 -14.22 4.14 -11.82
N GLU A 125 -14.86 3.05 -12.20
CA GLU A 125 -16.23 3.06 -12.74
C GLU A 125 -17.23 3.67 -11.74
N ASN A 126 -16.96 3.52 -10.45
CA ASN A 126 -17.74 4.09 -9.35
C ASN A 126 -17.24 5.47 -8.90
N ALA A 127 -16.50 6.14 -9.77
CA ALA A 127 -15.95 7.48 -9.52
C ALA A 127 -14.99 7.57 -8.33
N LYS A 128 -14.31 6.48 -8.01
CA LYS A 128 -13.27 6.48 -6.97
C LYS A 128 -11.91 6.75 -7.63
N HIS A 129 -11.09 7.50 -6.92
CA HIS A 129 -9.70 7.71 -7.32
C HIS A 129 -8.87 6.55 -6.81
N VAL A 130 -8.03 5.94 -7.66
CA VAL A 130 -7.24 4.76 -7.27
C VAL A 130 -5.75 5.05 -7.36
N ILE A 131 -5.08 4.83 -6.24
CA ILE A 131 -3.63 4.93 -6.12
C ILE A 131 -3.07 3.54 -5.94
N GLY A 132 -2.12 3.15 -6.79
CA GLY A 132 -1.37 1.92 -6.60
C GLY A 132 -0.06 2.19 -5.87
N VAL A 133 0.40 1.23 -5.08
CA VAL A 133 1.70 1.27 -4.42
C VAL A 133 2.38 -0.08 -4.60
N GLY A 134 3.60 -0.11 -5.10
CA GLY A 134 4.31 -1.36 -5.30
C GLY A 134 5.79 -1.15 -5.59
N VAL A 135 6.50 -2.26 -5.69
CA VAL A 135 7.93 -2.26 -6.05
C VAL A 135 8.04 -2.33 -7.57
N LYS A 136 8.84 -1.46 -8.15
CA LYS A 136 8.92 -1.27 -9.61
C LYS A 136 9.11 -2.57 -10.38
N ASN A 137 10.09 -3.38 -10.01
CA ASN A 137 10.45 -4.59 -10.77
C ASN A 137 9.45 -5.73 -10.61
N SER A 138 8.59 -5.69 -9.61
CA SER A 138 7.57 -6.73 -9.35
C SER A 138 6.15 -6.23 -9.58
N THR A 139 6.00 -5.07 -10.22
CA THR A 139 4.68 -4.50 -10.50
C THR A 139 4.35 -4.63 -11.98
N SER A 140 3.15 -5.12 -12.25
CA SER A 140 2.61 -5.26 -13.61
C SER A 140 2.38 -3.89 -14.27
N ASP A 141 2.81 -3.74 -15.51
CA ASP A 141 2.53 -2.54 -16.31
C ASP A 141 1.03 -2.32 -16.51
N LEU A 142 0.27 -3.40 -16.60
CA LEU A 142 -1.18 -3.33 -16.74
C LEU A 142 -1.82 -2.69 -15.49
N LEU A 143 -1.36 -3.07 -14.31
CA LEU A 143 -1.86 -2.50 -13.07
C LEU A 143 -1.52 -1.01 -12.98
N ILE A 144 -0.28 -0.64 -13.29
CA ILE A 144 0.15 0.76 -13.28
C ILE A 144 -0.72 1.60 -14.22
N ALA A 145 -0.96 1.09 -15.43
CA ALA A 145 -1.74 1.80 -16.44
C ALA A 145 -3.20 2.02 -16.03
N ASN A 146 -3.76 1.13 -15.24
CA ASN A 146 -5.16 1.23 -14.80
C ASN A 146 -5.37 2.17 -13.61
N CYS A 147 -4.33 2.41 -12.81
CA CYS A 147 -4.43 3.31 -11.66
C CYS A 147 -4.41 4.78 -12.09
N ASP A 148 -5.05 5.65 -11.31
CA ASP A 148 -4.95 7.10 -11.52
C ASP A 148 -3.56 7.63 -11.18
N GLU A 149 -2.94 7.06 -10.14
CA GLU A 149 -1.57 7.35 -9.72
C GLU A 149 -0.90 6.04 -9.32
N PHE A 150 0.41 5.99 -9.46
CA PHE A 150 1.20 4.87 -8.94
C PHE A 150 2.42 5.38 -8.18
N ILE A 151 2.59 4.91 -6.95
CA ILE A 151 3.72 5.25 -6.09
C ILE A 151 4.64 4.03 -6.03
N PHE A 152 5.89 4.20 -6.48
CA PHE A 152 6.88 3.15 -6.36
C PHE A 152 7.58 3.22 -5.01
N TYR A 153 7.59 2.09 -4.30
CA TYR A 153 8.30 1.97 -3.03
C TYR A 153 9.79 2.33 -3.18
N ASP A 154 10.36 2.02 -4.33
CA ASP A 154 11.74 2.37 -4.72
C ASP A 154 12.01 3.86 -4.53
N ASP A 155 11.08 4.70 -4.95
CA ASP A 155 11.20 6.16 -4.82
C ASP A 155 11.16 6.59 -3.36
N LEU A 156 10.34 5.93 -2.55
CA LEU A 156 10.23 6.22 -1.12
C LEU A 156 11.53 5.88 -0.38
N VAL A 157 12.18 4.77 -0.76
CA VAL A 157 13.48 4.38 -0.20
C VAL A 157 14.53 5.42 -0.54
N ARG A 158 14.62 5.83 -1.80
CA ARG A 158 15.60 6.85 -2.24
C ARG A 158 15.41 8.19 -1.55
N GLU A 159 14.16 8.62 -1.37
CA GLU A 159 13.84 9.86 -0.69
C GLU A 159 14.29 9.83 0.78
N SER A 160 14.06 8.70 1.47
CA SER A 160 14.51 8.52 2.85
C SER A 160 16.03 8.59 2.96
N GLU A 161 16.74 7.98 2.01
CA GLU A 161 18.21 8.03 1.96
C GLU A 161 18.73 9.45 1.74
N ARG A 162 18.08 10.22 0.87
CA ARG A 162 18.45 11.63 0.62
C ARG A 162 18.25 12.49 1.85
N VAL A 163 17.16 12.28 2.58
CA VAL A 163 16.88 13.02 3.82
C VAL A 163 17.93 12.69 4.87
N ALA A 164 18.28 11.41 5.04
CA ALA A 164 19.31 10.97 5.96
C ALA A 164 20.68 11.60 5.62
N ALA A 165 21.06 11.57 4.33
CA ALA A 165 22.31 12.16 3.85
C ALA A 165 22.37 13.68 4.10
N ARG A 166 21.25 14.39 3.92
CA ARG A 166 21.19 15.82 4.19
C ARG A 166 21.34 16.14 5.68
N ARG A 167 20.75 15.31 6.55
CA ARG A 167 20.88 15.47 8.01
C ARG A 167 22.31 15.25 8.46
N GLU A 168 22.99 14.23 7.94
CA GLU A 168 24.40 13.97 8.22
C GLU A 168 25.29 15.12 7.74
N ALA A 169 25.02 15.68 6.57
CA ALA A 169 25.77 16.81 6.04
C ALA A 169 25.57 18.09 6.86
N ARG A 170 24.38 18.28 7.46
CA ARG A 170 24.09 19.46 8.30
C ARG A 170 24.69 19.35 9.70
N ASN A 171 24.84 18.14 10.23
CA ASN A 171 25.34 17.87 11.58
C ASN A 171 26.51 16.91 11.56
N PRO A 172 27.66 17.29 10.96
CA PRO A 172 28.81 16.39 10.87
C PRO A 172 29.41 16.02 12.22
N ARG A 173 29.03 16.68 13.32
CA ARG A 173 29.50 16.37 14.67
C ARG A 173 28.77 15.23 15.33
N ASP A 174 27.55 14.93 14.89
CA ASP A 174 26.73 13.87 15.48
C ASP A 174 27.16 12.47 15.03
N GLY A 175 27.98 12.36 14.00
CA GLY A 175 28.53 11.10 13.50
C GLY A 175 29.97 10.80 13.92
N GLN A 176 30.59 11.62 14.75
CA GLN A 176 31.96 11.37 15.22
C GLN A 176 31.94 10.76 16.62
N PRO A 177 32.78 9.68 16.85
CA PRO A 177 32.90 9.10 18.21
C PRO A 177 33.50 10.09 19.21
#